data_b0f6a407d28db4e29d7ef1445e6223cd
#
_entry.id   b0f6a407d28db4e29d7ef1445e6223cd
#
_cell.length_a   1.000
_cell.length_b   1.000
_cell.length_c   1.000
_cell.angle_alpha   90.00
_cell.angle_beta   90.00
_cell.angle_gamma   90.00
#
_symmetry.space_group_name_H-M   'P 1'
#
loop_
_entity.id
_entity.type
_entity.pdbx_description
1 polymer ?
#
loop_
_entity_poly.entity_id
_entity_poly.type
_entity_poly.pdbx_seq_one_letter_code
_entity_poly.pdbx_strand_id
1 'polypeptide(L)'
;MKGKRTIAGILLVGIMSVTLTGCKKTDNMKEEPEKPVIILGSDNYPPYNYLNEDGIPTGIDVELATEAFGRMGYQVEVVQINWEEKKELVESGEIDCIMGCFSMEGRLDDYRWAGPY
;
A
#
# COMPACT_ATOMS: atom_id res chain seq x y z
N MET A 1 49.17 23.50 68.41
CA MET A 1 49.04 22.48 69.45
C MET A 1 47.91 21.51 69.05
N LYS A 2 48.30 20.25 68.97
CA LYS A 2 47.47 19.06 69.28
C LYS A 2 46.06 19.13 68.74
N GLY A 3 45.63 18.32 67.87
CA GLY A 3 45.82 16.90 67.68
C GLY A 3 44.43 16.28 67.69
N LYS A 4 44.10 15.51 66.80
CA LYS A 4 43.63 14.13 66.96
C LYS A 4 42.95 13.64 65.73
N ARG A 5 43.55 12.62 65.21
CA ARG A 5 43.12 11.64 64.29
C ARG A 5 41.77 11.00 64.77
N THR A 6 40.87 10.79 63.91
CA THR A 6 40.00 9.61 64.05
C THR A 6 39.70 9.06 62.65
N ILE A 7 40.12 7.86 62.51
CA ILE A 7 39.93 6.91 61.46
C ILE A 7 38.53 6.27 61.71
N ALA A 8 37.68 6.17 60.72
CA ALA A 8 36.62 5.16 60.58
C ALA A 8 35.79 5.55 59.40
N GLY A 9 35.45 4.77 58.52
CA GLY A 9 35.40 3.39 58.31
C GLY A 9 34.80 3.28 56.91
N ILE A 10 35.50 2.56 56.07
CA ILE A 10 35.07 2.28 54.68
C ILE A 10 33.94 1.28 54.78
N LEU A 11 32.72 1.71 54.46
CA LEU A 11 31.61 0.79 54.23
C LEU A 11 31.45 0.62 52.71
N LEU A 12 32.03 -0.45 52.25
CA LEU A 12 31.89 -0.89 50.85
C LEU A 12 30.50 -1.51 50.68
N VAL A 13 29.55 -0.74 50.24
CA VAL A 13 28.25 -1.29 49.78
C VAL A 13 28.39 -1.63 48.31
N GLY A 14 28.63 -2.91 48.08
CA GLY A 14 28.59 -3.46 46.72
C GLY A 14 27.18 -3.41 46.15
N ILE A 15 26.94 -2.45 45.28
CA ILE A 15 25.70 -2.44 44.45
C ILE A 15 25.93 -3.41 43.32
N MET A 16 25.36 -4.59 43.47
CA MET A 16 25.30 -5.61 42.47
C MET A 16 24.30 -5.14 41.39
N SER A 17 24.81 -4.47 40.35
CA SER A 17 24.04 -4.08 39.19
C SER A 17 23.66 -5.32 38.39
N VAL A 18 22.46 -5.84 38.59
CA VAL A 18 21.88 -6.84 37.71
C VAL A 18 21.49 -6.14 36.40
N THR A 19 22.37 -6.23 35.42
CA THR A 19 22.06 -5.85 34.06
C THR A 19 21.13 -6.93 33.45
N LEU A 20 19.84 -6.69 33.53
CA LEU A 20 18.85 -7.42 32.72
C LEU A 20 19.12 -7.04 31.26
N THR A 21 19.91 -7.85 30.60
CA THR A 21 20.06 -7.79 29.14
C THR A 21 18.73 -8.32 28.56
N GLY A 22 17.74 -7.46 28.43
CA GLY A 22 16.58 -7.73 27.64
C GLY A 22 17.00 -7.90 26.19
N CYS A 23 17.03 -9.13 25.71
CA CYS A 23 17.07 -9.40 24.28
C CYS A 23 15.86 -8.73 23.64
N LYS A 24 16.05 -7.54 23.12
CA LYS A 24 15.12 -6.89 22.20
C LYS A 24 15.19 -7.70 20.93
N LYS A 25 14.23 -8.62 20.76
CA LYS A 25 14.00 -9.32 19.51
C LYS A 25 13.63 -8.21 18.52
N THR A 26 14.60 -7.77 17.75
CA THR A 26 14.34 -6.91 16.60
C THR A 26 13.68 -7.85 15.59
N ASP A 27 12.37 -7.83 15.54
CA ASP A 27 11.66 -8.34 14.39
C ASP A 27 12.14 -7.49 13.21
N ASN A 28 13.05 -8.04 12.45
CA ASN A 28 13.35 -7.59 11.12
C ASN A 28 12.09 -7.87 10.30
N MET A 29 11.11 -6.99 10.40
CA MET A 29 10.13 -6.82 9.33
C MET A 29 10.96 -6.39 8.13
N LYS A 30 11.27 -7.34 7.25
CA LYS A 30 11.66 -7.01 5.88
C LYS A 30 10.47 -6.22 5.35
N GLU A 31 10.64 -4.92 5.19
CA GLU A 31 9.75 -4.12 4.37
C GLU A 31 9.78 -4.78 2.99
N GLU A 32 8.69 -5.45 2.64
CA GLU A 32 8.48 -5.93 1.29
C GLU A 32 8.49 -4.67 0.42
N PRO A 33 9.26 -4.63 -0.68
CA PRO A 33 9.33 -3.44 -1.50
C PRO A 33 7.92 -3.05 -1.94
N GLU A 34 7.55 -1.80 -1.73
CA GLU A 34 6.25 -1.29 -2.15
C GLU A 34 6.07 -1.55 -3.64
N LYS A 35 4.99 -2.24 -3.98
CA LYS A 35 4.66 -2.52 -5.38
C LYS A 35 4.19 -1.23 -6.05
N PRO A 36 4.61 -0.97 -7.29
CA PRO A 36 4.06 0.16 -8.02
C PRO A 36 2.55 0.02 -8.19
N VAL A 37 1.85 1.15 -8.18
CA VAL A 37 0.38 1.21 -8.24
C VAL A 37 -0.06 1.52 -9.67
N ILE A 38 -1.07 0.82 -10.14
CA ILE A 38 -1.83 1.14 -11.36
C ILE A 38 -3.14 1.79 -10.94
N ILE A 39 -3.38 3.00 -11.42
CA ILE A 39 -4.65 3.71 -11.21
C ILE A 39 -5.59 3.36 -12.33
N LEU A 40 -6.65 2.64 -12.00
CA LEU A 40 -7.66 2.16 -12.94
C LEU A 40 -8.93 2.97 -12.79
N GLY A 41 -9.31 3.71 -13.84
CA GLY A 41 -10.54 4.46 -13.88
C GLY A 41 -11.72 3.62 -14.33
N SER A 42 -12.83 3.68 -13.61
CA SER A 42 -14.10 3.06 -14.01
C SER A 42 -15.30 3.91 -13.58
N ASP A 43 -16.44 3.64 -14.19
CA ASP A 43 -17.71 4.16 -13.72
C ASP A 43 -18.45 3.15 -12.84
N ASN A 44 -19.71 3.42 -12.51
CA ASN A 44 -20.52 2.53 -11.71
C ASN A 44 -21.39 1.66 -12.63
N TYR A 45 -20.94 0.44 -12.91
CA TYR A 45 -21.62 -0.50 -13.81
C TYR A 45 -21.67 -1.92 -13.23
N PRO A 46 -22.58 -2.20 -12.27
CA PRO A 46 -22.72 -3.55 -11.72
C PRO A 46 -23.22 -4.56 -12.79
N PRO A 47 -22.76 -5.81 -12.75
CA PRO A 47 -21.86 -6.44 -11.74
C PRO A 47 -20.37 -6.31 -12.05
N TYR A 48 -19.97 -5.53 -13.05
CA TYR A 48 -18.59 -5.47 -13.55
C TYR A 48 -17.71 -4.61 -12.67
N ASN A 49 -18.13 -3.40 -12.37
CA ASN A 49 -17.43 -2.46 -11.49
C ASN A 49 -18.45 -1.57 -10.78
N TYR A 50 -18.35 -1.48 -9.48
CA TYR A 50 -19.23 -0.67 -8.63
C TYR A 50 -18.65 -0.53 -7.24
N LEU A 51 -19.19 0.38 -6.45
CA LEU A 51 -18.88 0.47 -5.03
C LEU A 51 -19.85 -0.38 -4.23
N ASN A 52 -19.36 -1.21 -3.33
CA ASN A 52 -20.20 -1.93 -2.40
C ASN A 52 -20.80 -1.00 -1.33
N GLU A 53 -21.54 -1.55 -0.37
CA GLU A 53 -22.18 -0.79 0.71
C GLU A 53 -21.17 -0.04 1.60
N ASP A 54 -19.92 -0.53 1.67
CA ASP A 54 -18.82 0.09 2.42
C ASP A 54 -18.04 1.12 1.58
N GLY A 55 -18.46 1.37 0.33
CA GLY A 55 -17.76 2.26 -0.59
C GLY A 55 -16.49 1.69 -1.20
N ILE A 56 -16.32 0.37 -1.14
CA ILE A 56 -15.14 -0.32 -1.67
C ILE A 56 -15.40 -0.76 -3.10
N PRO A 57 -14.49 -0.44 -4.05
CA PRO A 57 -14.58 -0.92 -5.42
C PRO A 57 -14.62 -2.44 -5.49
N THR A 58 -15.60 -2.98 -6.20
CA THR A 58 -15.85 -4.41 -6.33
C THR A 58 -16.46 -4.73 -7.69
N GLY A 59 -16.49 -6.00 -8.04
CA GLY A 59 -17.08 -6.50 -9.27
C GLY A 59 -16.11 -7.32 -10.12
N ILE A 60 -16.60 -7.89 -11.19
CA ILE A 60 -15.86 -8.81 -12.07
C ILE A 60 -14.60 -8.16 -12.61
N ASP A 61 -14.69 -6.93 -13.09
CA ASP A 61 -13.56 -6.21 -13.68
C ASP A 61 -12.52 -5.82 -12.62
N VAL A 62 -12.97 -5.44 -11.43
CA VAL A 62 -12.08 -5.10 -10.31
C VAL A 62 -11.27 -6.32 -9.88
N GLU A 63 -11.91 -7.48 -9.75
CA GLU A 63 -11.23 -8.73 -9.39
C GLU A 63 -10.26 -9.17 -10.48
N LEU A 64 -10.68 -9.10 -11.75
CA LEU A 64 -9.85 -9.45 -12.89
C LEU A 64 -8.60 -8.56 -12.98
N ALA A 65 -8.77 -7.24 -12.88
CA ALA A 65 -7.66 -6.31 -12.91
C ALA A 65 -6.70 -6.52 -11.73
N THR A 66 -7.25 -6.68 -10.54
CA THR A 66 -6.44 -6.91 -9.33
C THR A 66 -5.59 -8.16 -9.46
N GLU A 67 -6.15 -9.26 -9.96
CA GLU A 67 -5.43 -10.51 -10.16
C GLU A 67 -4.40 -10.39 -11.30
N ALA A 68 -4.77 -9.82 -12.45
CA ALA A 68 -3.88 -9.69 -13.60
C ALA A 68 -2.67 -8.81 -13.28
N PHE A 69 -2.89 -7.61 -12.77
CA PHE A 69 -1.80 -6.70 -12.40
C PHE A 69 -1.01 -7.21 -11.18
N GLY A 70 -1.68 -7.86 -10.24
CA GLY A 70 -1.03 -8.49 -9.08
C GLY A 70 0.01 -9.53 -9.50
N ARG A 71 -0.30 -10.37 -10.48
CA ARG A 71 0.66 -11.34 -11.07
C ARG A 71 1.84 -10.67 -11.76
N MET A 72 1.65 -9.46 -12.25
CA MET A 72 2.71 -8.65 -12.88
C MET A 72 3.54 -7.86 -11.86
N GLY A 73 3.20 -7.93 -10.57
CA GLY A 73 3.93 -7.25 -9.50
C GLY A 73 3.42 -5.85 -9.17
N TYR A 74 2.23 -5.48 -9.63
CA TYR A 74 1.59 -4.19 -9.35
C TYR A 74 0.51 -4.32 -8.28
N GLN A 75 0.17 -3.20 -7.67
CA GLN A 75 -1.10 -3.01 -6.96
C GLN A 75 -2.07 -2.27 -7.88
N VAL A 76 -3.37 -2.46 -7.67
CA VAL A 76 -4.40 -1.73 -8.41
C VAL A 76 -5.18 -0.85 -7.45
N GLU A 77 -5.29 0.42 -7.80
CA GLU A 77 -6.20 1.36 -7.18
C GLU A 77 -7.32 1.68 -8.18
N VAL A 78 -8.55 1.31 -7.83
CA VAL A 78 -9.73 1.57 -8.67
C VAL A 78 -10.37 2.87 -8.22
N VAL A 79 -10.47 3.81 -9.15
CA VAL A 79 -11.07 5.13 -8.93
C VAL A 79 -12.35 5.30 -9.75
N GLN A 80 -13.37 5.88 -9.12
CA GLN A 80 -14.59 6.26 -9.84
C GLN A 80 -14.33 7.55 -10.61
N ILE A 81 -14.61 7.52 -11.90
CA ILE A 81 -14.41 8.67 -12.79
C ILE A 81 -15.71 9.13 -13.44
N ASN A 82 -15.73 10.35 -13.91
CA ASN A 82 -16.73 10.76 -14.90
C ASN A 82 -16.39 10.08 -16.23
N TRP A 83 -17.27 9.19 -16.70
CA TRP A 83 -17.01 8.39 -17.89
C TRP A 83 -16.79 9.20 -19.17
N GLU A 84 -17.36 10.38 -19.27
CA GLU A 84 -17.16 11.28 -20.42
C GLU A 84 -15.73 11.82 -20.50
N GLU A 85 -15.03 11.90 -19.37
CA GLU A 85 -13.67 12.42 -19.24
C GLU A 85 -12.60 11.32 -19.37
N LYS A 86 -12.98 10.06 -19.53
CA LYS A 86 -12.07 8.90 -19.51
C LYS A 86 -10.84 9.03 -20.42
N LYS A 87 -11.02 9.57 -21.62
CA LYS A 87 -9.94 9.72 -22.61
C LYS A 87 -8.94 10.77 -22.14
N GLU A 88 -9.43 11.91 -21.69
CA GLU A 88 -8.60 13.01 -21.18
C GLU A 88 -7.81 12.59 -19.94
N LEU A 89 -8.44 11.85 -19.02
CA LEU A 89 -7.80 11.33 -17.81
C LEU A 89 -6.65 10.36 -18.11
N VAL A 90 -6.81 9.50 -19.12
CA VAL A 90 -5.72 8.61 -19.58
C VAL A 90 -4.63 9.41 -20.30
N GLU A 91 -5.00 10.33 -21.17
CA GLU A 91 -4.03 11.13 -21.93
C GLU A 91 -3.21 12.06 -21.03
N SER A 92 -3.80 12.59 -19.97
CA SER A 92 -3.12 13.39 -18.96
C SER A 92 -2.22 12.59 -18.01
N GLY A 93 -2.44 11.27 -17.92
CA GLY A 93 -1.76 10.40 -16.96
C GLY A 93 -2.32 10.50 -15.54
N GLU A 94 -3.50 11.08 -15.35
CA GLU A 94 -4.19 11.08 -14.06
C GLU A 94 -4.66 9.68 -13.68
N ILE A 95 -5.04 8.89 -14.68
CA ILE A 95 -5.24 7.44 -14.55
C ILE A 95 -4.38 6.70 -15.58
N ASP A 96 -3.99 5.47 -15.26
CA ASP A 96 -3.14 4.65 -16.13
C ASP A 96 -3.94 3.89 -17.19
N CYS A 97 -5.12 3.44 -16.82
CA CYS A 97 -6.01 2.67 -17.71
C CYS A 97 -7.48 2.80 -17.30
N ILE A 98 -8.34 2.35 -18.18
CA ILE A 98 -9.78 2.25 -17.94
C ILE A 98 -10.27 0.82 -18.13
N MET A 99 -11.29 0.45 -17.39
CA MET A 99 -11.97 -0.84 -17.46
C MET A 99 -13.44 -0.64 -17.08
N GLY A 100 -14.32 -1.38 -17.68
CA GLY A 100 -15.75 -1.20 -17.40
C GLY A 100 -16.62 -1.78 -18.51
N CYS A 101 -16.35 -3.02 -18.94
CA CYS A 101 -17.09 -3.65 -20.04
C CYS A 101 -17.09 -2.77 -21.32
N PHE A 102 -15.96 -2.13 -21.60
CA PHE A 102 -15.82 -1.10 -22.63
C PHE A 102 -15.56 -1.71 -24.00
N SER A 103 -16.49 -1.50 -24.95
CA SER A 103 -16.40 -2.07 -26.28
C SER A 103 -15.27 -1.45 -27.11
N MET A 104 -14.52 -2.32 -27.80
CA MET A 104 -13.49 -1.94 -28.78
C MET A 104 -14.10 -1.45 -30.11
N GLU A 105 -15.34 -1.78 -30.39
CA GLU A 105 -16.00 -1.47 -31.66
C GLU A 105 -16.06 0.04 -31.92
N GLY A 106 -15.54 0.46 -33.06
CA GLY A 106 -15.48 1.86 -33.46
C GLY A 106 -14.46 2.72 -32.71
N ARG A 107 -13.57 2.13 -31.87
CA ARG A 107 -12.63 2.84 -31.01
C ARG A 107 -11.21 2.29 -31.05
N LEU A 108 -10.91 1.46 -32.06
CA LEU A 108 -9.60 0.79 -32.14
C LEU A 108 -8.41 1.75 -32.19
N ASP A 109 -8.60 2.92 -32.82
CA ASP A 109 -7.55 3.92 -32.96
C ASP A 109 -7.48 4.92 -31.77
N ASP A 110 -8.48 4.91 -30.90
CA ASP A 110 -8.56 5.85 -29.79
C ASP A 110 -7.77 5.41 -28.55
N TYR A 111 -7.54 4.10 -28.40
CA TYR A 111 -6.90 3.52 -27.21
C TYR A 111 -5.94 2.40 -27.59
N ARG A 112 -5.02 2.11 -26.65
CA ARG A 112 -4.32 0.83 -26.66
C ARG A 112 -5.15 -0.19 -25.92
N TRP A 113 -5.40 -1.32 -26.55
CA TRP A 113 -6.27 -2.34 -26.02
C TRP A 113 -5.53 -3.55 -25.51
N ALA A 114 -5.99 -4.09 -24.38
CA ALA A 114 -5.67 -5.43 -23.90
C ALA A 114 -6.98 -6.20 -23.78
N GLY A 115 -7.05 -7.35 -24.44
CA GLY A 115 -8.29 -8.13 -24.52
C GLY A 115 -8.74 -8.34 -25.97
N PRO A 116 -10.00 -8.74 -26.19
CA PRO A 116 -11.14 -8.82 -25.25
C PRO A 116 -11.02 -9.97 -24.25
N TYR A 117 -11.79 -9.87 -23.15
CA TYR A 117 -11.87 -10.88 -22.09
C TYR A 117 -13.31 -11.28 -21.82
#